data_1627382bd5ee83286afd9110b66991ae
#
_entry.id   1627382bd5ee83286afd9110b66991ae
#
_cell.length_a   1.000
_cell.length_b   1.000
_cell.length_c   1.000
_cell.angle_alpha   90.00
_cell.angle_beta   90.00
_cell.angle_gamma   90.00
#
_symmetry.space_group_name_H-M   'P 1'
#
loop_
_entity.id
_entity.type
_entity.pdbx_description
1 polymer ?
#
loop_
_entity_poly.entity_id
_entity_poly.type
_entity_poly.pdbx_seq_one_letter_code
_entity_poly.pdbx_strand_id
1 'polypeptide(L)'
;MPEEEKRILDREIAERVLGLPEIAETKAVYGYASLNWEAGTGEVLEELRAQKYIICLPKVTGETMEFFVTESEQDLSEGSFHIMEPKNGCRKADETRSEILRTAPILVPGMGFVETGARLGKGGGFYDRYLEQHAGHMTIALAYEFQILGEIPVGPYDKNVDLIVTEKRVIRCKDRDAGTRIREEQPC
;
A
#
# COMPACT_ATOMS: atom_id res chain seq x y z
N MET A 1 -19.31 5.75 -8.65
CA MET A 1 -18.59 6.95 -9.15
C MET A 1 -18.49 6.84 -10.67
N PRO A 2 -18.81 7.89 -11.45
CA PRO A 2 -18.58 7.93 -12.87
C PRO A 2 -17.10 7.77 -13.22
N GLU A 3 -16.80 7.16 -14.38
CA GLU A 3 -15.41 6.84 -14.77
C GLU A 3 -14.54 8.09 -14.92
N GLU A 4 -15.09 9.16 -15.50
CA GLU A 4 -14.39 10.43 -15.67
C GLU A 4 -14.05 11.08 -14.31
N GLU A 5 -14.98 11.05 -13.36
CA GLU A 5 -14.74 11.55 -12.01
C GLU A 5 -13.65 10.73 -11.33
N LYS A 6 -13.72 9.39 -11.43
CA LYS A 6 -12.69 8.51 -10.91
C LYS A 6 -11.31 8.86 -11.44
N ARG A 7 -11.20 9.05 -12.75
CA ARG A 7 -9.93 9.39 -13.43
C ARG A 7 -9.34 10.71 -12.91
N ILE A 8 -10.18 11.72 -12.64
CA ILE A 8 -9.71 12.98 -12.06
C ILE A 8 -9.16 12.78 -10.65
N LEU A 9 -9.90 12.08 -9.80
CA LEU A 9 -9.47 11.82 -8.42
C LEU A 9 -8.22 10.94 -8.36
N ASP A 10 -8.13 9.92 -9.21
CA ASP A 10 -6.94 9.06 -9.31
C ASP A 10 -5.69 9.87 -9.68
N ARG A 11 -5.80 10.82 -10.61
CA ARG A 11 -4.70 11.71 -10.98
C ARG A 11 -4.28 12.59 -9.82
N GLU A 12 -5.21 13.21 -9.10
CA GLU A 12 -4.88 14.05 -7.94
C GLU A 12 -4.20 13.25 -6.83
N ILE A 13 -4.60 12.00 -6.62
CA ILE A 13 -3.93 11.06 -5.71
C ILE A 13 -2.52 10.76 -6.22
N ALA A 14 -2.37 10.44 -7.51
CA ALA A 14 -1.09 10.13 -8.12
C ALA A 14 -0.08 11.28 -7.98
N GLU A 15 -0.49 12.51 -8.28
CA GLU A 15 0.35 13.70 -8.13
C GLU A 15 0.85 13.86 -6.69
N ARG A 16 -0.02 13.62 -5.67
CA ARG A 16 0.39 13.68 -4.26
C ARG A 16 1.35 12.57 -3.88
N VAL A 17 1.08 11.34 -4.32
CA VAL A 17 1.96 10.19 -4.05
C VAL A 17 3.35 10.42 -4.63
N LEU A 18 3.43 10.87 -5.89
CA LEU A 18 4.70 11.16 -6.57
C LEU A 18 5.46 12.32 -5.93
N GLY A 19 4.76 13.24 -5.28
CA GLY A 19 5.34 14.35 -4.52
C GLY A 19 5.80 13.99 -3.10
N LEU A 20 5.57 12.78 -2.62
CA LEU A 20 5.98 12.37 -1.28
C LEU A 20 7.50 12.19 -1.18
N PRO A 21 8.16 12.74 -0.14
CA PRO A 21 9.57 12.46 0.10
C PRO A 21 9.84 10.97 0.30
N GLU A 22 8.92 10.24 0.91
CA GLU A 22 9.00 8.81 1.13
C GLU A 22 9.07 8.00 -0.18
N ILE A 23 8.54 8.53 -1.27
CA ILE A 23 8.68 7.97 -2.62
C ILE A 23 9.98 8.48 -3.27
N ALA A 24 10.26 9.78 -3.20
CA ALA A 24 11.40 10.39 -3.87
C ALA A 24 12.77 9.89 -3.35
N GLU A 25 12.85 9.53 -2.08
CA GLU A 25 14.07 9.04 -1.43
C GLU A 25 14.38 7.57 -1.74
N THR A 26 13.47 6.85 -2.42
CA THR A 26 13.63 5.44 -2.78
C THR A 26 13.84 5.24 -4.28
N LYS A 27 14.17 4.01 -4.68
CA LYS A 27 14.26 3.61 -6.09
C LYS A 27 13.44 2.35 -6.37
N ALA A 28 12.57 1.99 -5.45
CA ALA A 28 11.63 0.89 -5.61
C ALA A 28 10.31 1.20 -4.90
N VAL A 29 9.23 0.59 -5.37
CA VAL A 29 7.90 0.66 -4.75
C VAL A 29 7.22 -0.68 -4.90
N TYR A 30 6.60 -1.14 -3.82
CA TYR A 30 5.65 -2.22 -3.82
C TYR A 30 4.25 -1.65 -4.08
N GLY A 31 3.67 -1.97 -5.22
CA GLY A 31 2.35 -1.48 -5.63
C GLY A 31 1.29 -2.57 -5.63
N TYR A 32 0.14 -2.26 -6.20
CA TYR A 32 -0.93 -3.23 -6.48
C TYR A 32 -1.64 -2.85 -7.78
N ALA A 33 -2.24 -3.83 -8.44
CA ALA A 33 -3.15 -3.58 -9.56
C ALA A 33 -4.53 -3.24 -8.96
N SER A 34 -4.93 -1.98 -9.08
CA SER A 34 -6.17 -1.49 -8.47
C SER A 34 -7.41 -2.04 -9.14
N LEU A 35 -8.41 -2.35 -8.33
CA LEU A 35 -9.75 -2.70 -8.78
C LEU A 35 -10.60 -1.44 -8.99
N ASN A 36 -11.74 -1.59 -9.70
CA ASN A 36 -12.56 -0.45 -10.08
C ASN A 36 -13.08 0.43 -8.93
N TRP A 37 -13.15 -0.13 -7.72
CA TRP A 37 -13.59 0.59 -6.51
C TRP A 37 -12.43 1.06 -5.62
N GLU A 38 -11.20 0.72 -5.97
CA GLU A 38 -9.99 1.18 -5.30
C GLU A 38 -9.46 2.45 -5.96
N ALA A 39 -8.74 3.25 -5.20
CA ALA A 39 -7.95 4.33 -5.76
C ALA A 39 -6.93 3.78 -6.77
N GLY A 40 -6.87 4.39 -7.94
CA GLY A 40 -6.07 3.91 -9.06
C GLY A 40 -4.58 4.04 -8.80
N THR A 41 -3.82 2.97 -9.07
CA THR A 41 -2.36 2.97 -8.98
C THR A 41 -1.66 3.04 -10.32
N GLY A 42 -2.39 2.87 -11.43
CA GLY A 42 -1.81 2.79 -12.78
C GLY A 42 -0.91 3.98 -13.11
N GLU A 43 -1.40 5.20 -12.96
CA GLU A 43 -0.66 6.44 -13.29
C GLU A 43 0.60 6.59 -12.40
N VAL A 44 0.51 6.27 -11.11
CA VAL A 44 1.67 6.25 -10.20
C VAL A 44 2.73 5.26 -10.67
N LEU A 45 2.33 4.04 -10.97
CA LEU A 45 3.26 2.97 -11.34
C LEU A 45 3.90 3.22 -12.71
N GLU A 46 3.16 3.75 -13.68
CA GLU A 46 3.69 4.14 -14.99
C GLU A 46 4.73 5.24 -14.87
N GLU A 47 4.44 6.30 -14.12
CA GLU A 47 5.37 7.41 -13.91
C GLU A 47 6.65 6.95 -13.19
N LEU A 48 6.52 6.12 -12.16
CA LEU A 48 7.68 5.56 -11.46
C LEU A 48 8.51 4.63 -12.36
N ARG A 49 7.88 3.84 -13.25
CA ARG A 49 8.62 3.06 -14.26
C ARG A 49 9.39 3.97 -15.21
N ALA A 50 8.78 5.05 -15.70
CA ALA A 50 9.45 6.02 -16.57
C ALA A 50 10.68 6.61 -15.89
N GLN A 51 10.63 6.81 -14.58
CA GLN A 51 11.73 7.27 -13.72
C GLN A 51 12.71 6.16 -13.30
N LYS A 52 12.58 4.93 -13.84
CA LYS A 52 13.45 3.77 -13.58
C LYS A 52 13.39 3.22 -12.15
N TYR A 53 12.26 3.35 -11.49
CA TYR A 53 12.01 2.64 -10.23
C TYR A 53 11.80 1.14 -10.47
N ILE A 54 12.21 0.34 -9.50
CA ILE A 54 11.85 -1.07 -9.43
C ILE A 54 10.41 -1.17 -8.91
N ILE A 55 9.53 -1.72 -9.73
CA ILE A 55 8.11 -1.91 -9.35
C ILE A 55 7.89 -3.38 -8.99
N CYS A 56 7.39 -3.61 -7.79
CA CYS A 56 7.00 -4.92 -7.31
C CYS A 56 5.49 -5.00 -7.17
N LEU A 57 4.86 -6.01 -7.78
CA LEU A 57 3.42 -6.22 -7.68
C LEU A 57 3.12 -7.56 -7.00
N PRO A 58 1.99 -7.67 -6.28
CA PRO A 58 1.65 -8.85 -5.52
C PRO A 58 1.08 -9.94 -6.42
N LYS A 59 1.34 -11.18 -6.00
CA LYS A 59 0.70 -12.38 -6.52
C LYS A 59 0.21 -13.23 -5.38
N VAL A 60 -1.04 -13.65 -5.45
CA VAL A 60 -1.65 -14.54 -4.47
C VAL A 60 -1.47 -15.99 -4.89
N THR A 61 -0.98 -16.82 -3.97
CA THR A 61 -0.85 -18.26 -4.17
C THR A 61 -1.40 -18.99 -2.93
N GLY A 62 -2.60 -19.54 -3.05
CA GLY A 62 -3.30 -20.11 -1.91
C GLY A 62 -3.60 -19.06 -0.84
N GLU A 63 -3.06 -19.23 0.35
CA GLU A 63 -3.25 -18.31 1.48
C GLU A 63 -2.12 -17.29 1.64
N THR A 64 -1.12 -17.32 0.77
CA THR A 64 0.05 -16.43 0.81
C THR A 64 0.01 -15.39 -0.28
N MET A 65 0.67 -14.27 -0.04
CA MET A 65 0.90 -13.20 -1.00
C MET A 65 2.39 -12.91 -1.04
N GLU A 66 2.94 -12.85 -2.24
CA GLU A 66 4.35 -12.53 -2.48
C GLU A 66 4.47 -11.47 -3.55
N PHE A 67 5.53 -10.69 -3.52
CA PHE A 67 5.76 -9.64 -4.50
C PHE A 67 6.81 -10.06 -5.54
N PHE A 68 6.57 -9.64 -6.78
CA PHE A 68 7.43 -9.93 -7.93
C PHE A 68 7.76 -8.64 -8.67
N VAL A 69 9.01 -8.52 -9.12
CA VAL A 69 9.46 -7.39 -9.95
C VAL A 69 8.79 -7.48 -11.32
N THR A 70 8.22 -6.35 -11.74
CA THR A 70 7.58 -6.19 -13.06
C THR A 70 8.20 -5.01 -13.79
N GLU A 71 8.56 -5.20 -15.07
CA GLU A 71 9.17 -4.18 -15.91
C GLU A 71 8.12 -3.44 -16.74
N SER A 72 7.01 -4.12 -17.06
CA SER A 72 5.93 -3.58 -17.88
C SER A 72 4.58 -4.26 -17.58
N GLU A 73 3.51 -3.74 -18.16
CA GLU A 73 2.20 -4.38 -18.12
C GLU A 73 2.18 -5.75 -18.83
N GLN A 74 3.11 -5.98 -19.75
CA GLN A 74 3.23 -7.26 -20.44
C GLN A 74 3.65 -8.40 -19.49
N ASP A 75 4.20 -8.06 -18.33
CA ASP A 75 4.55 -9.03 -17.29
C ASP A 75 3.33 -9.49 -16.48
N LEU A 76 2.16 -8.87 -16.71
CA LEU A 76 0.93 -9.18 -16.01
C LEU A 76 0.02 -10.09 -16.83
N SER A 77 -0.77 -10.86 -16.12
CA SER A 77 -1.89 -11.66 -16.65
C SER A 77 -3.01 -11.67 -15.63
N GLU A 78 -4.23 -11.89 -16.08
CA GLU A 78 -5.34 -12.06 -15.18
C GLU A 78 -5.09 -13.28 -14.25
N GLY A 79 -5.15 -13.03 -12.96
CA GLY A 79 -4.93 -13.99 -11.91
C GLY A 79 -6.15 -14.21 -11.03
N SER A 80 -5.93 -14.42 -9.74
CA SER A 80 -6.99 -14.62 -8.75
C SER A 80 -7.91 -13.39 -8.65
N PHE A 81 -9.21 -13.62 -8.51
CA PHE A 81 -10.21 -12.55 -8.33
C PHE A 81 -10.32 -11.53 -9.48
N HIS A 82 -9.93 -11.92 -10.71
CA HIS A 82 -9.85 -11.04 -11.89
C HIS A 82 -8.89 -9.85 -11.70
N ILE A 83 -7.89 -10.01 -10.85
CA ILE A 83 -6.83 -9.03 -10.63
C ILE A 83 -5.67 -9.32 -11.59
N MET A 84 -5.06 -8.27 -12.12
CA MET A 84 -3.83 -8.42 -12.89
C MET A 84 -2.66 -8.74 -11.95
N GLU A 85 -2.07 -9.92 -12.13
CA GLU A 85 -0.98 -10.45 -11.29
C GLU A 85 0.26 -10.72 -12.13
N PRO A 86 1.47 -10.68 -11.53
CA PRO A 86 2.70 -11.06 -12.21
C PRO A 86 2.64 -12.46 -12.80
N LYS A 87 3.06 -12.61 -14.05
CA LYS A 87 3.16 -13.90 -14.74
C LYS A 87 4.16 -14.84 -14.06
N ASN A 88 4.00 -16.12 -14.32
CA ASN A 88 5.02 -17.11 -13.97
C ASN A 88 6.31 -16.77 -14.74
N GLY A 89 7.43 -16.65 -14.00
CA GLY A 89 8.72 -16.26 -14.56
C GLY A 89 9.18 -14.86 -14.16
N CYS A 90 8.31 -13.99 -13.66
CA CYS A 90 8.74 -12.75 -13.01
C CYS A 90 9.62 -13.07 -11.78
N ARG A 91 10.68 -12.26 -11.60
CA ARG A 91 11.60 -12.43 -10.48
C ARG A 91 10.93 -12.03 -9.17
N LYS A 92 10.97 -12.91 -8.18
CA LYS A 92 10.49 -12.59 -6.83
C LYS A 92 11.30 -11.42 -6.25
N ALA A 93 10.64 -10.51 -5.57
CA ALA A 93 11.28 -9.45 -4.79
C ALA A 93 12.03 -10.10 -3.62
N ASP A 94 13.35 -9.92 -3.59
CA ASP A 94 14.22 -10.50 -2.55
C ASP A 94 14.84 -9.38 -1.71
N GLU A 95 14.20 -9.08 -0.60
CA GLU A 95 14.62 -8.05 0.36
C GLU A 95 15.92 -8.42 1.08
N THR A 96 16.25 -9.72 1.15
CA THR A 96 17.48 -10.18 1.80
C THR A 96 18.72 -9.86 0.99
N ARG A 97 18.56 -9.67 -0.33
CA ARG A 97 19.63 -9.38 -1.28
C ARG A 97 19.64 -7.95 -1.81
N SER A 98 18.64 -7.15 -1.45
CA SER A 98 18.49 -5.79 -1.97
C SER A 98 18.05 -4.82 -0.88
N GLU A 99 18.96 -3.97 -0.46
CA GLU A 99 18.67 -2.86 0.46
C GLU A 99 17.57 -1.95 -0.09
N ILE A 100 17.58 -1.70 -1.40
CA ILE A 100 16.57 -0.87 -2.07
C ILE A 100 15.18 -1.48 -1.90
N LEU A 101 15.04 -2.80 -2.04
CA LEU A 101 13.75 -3.47 -1.84
C LEU A 101 13.36 -3.50 -0.37
N ARG A 102 14.31 -3.70 0.53
CA ARG A 102 14.06 -3.79 1.98
C ARG A 102 13.51 -2.49 2.58
N THR A 103 13.85 -1.34 2.01
CA THR A 103 13.44 -0.02 2.49
C THR A 103 12.36 0.64 1.62
N ALA A 104 11.95 -0.01 0.54
CA ALA A 104 10.95 0.52 -0.38
C ALA A 104 9.57 0.62 0.26
N PRO A 105 8.81 1.69 0.02
CA PRO A 105 7.45 1.81 0.54
C PRO A 105 6.50 0.80 -0.13
N ILE A 106 5.46 0.43 0.61
CA ILE A 106 4.38 -0.44 0.14
C ILE A 106 3.11 0.39 -0.01
N LEU A 107 2.55 0.44 -1.21
CA LEU A 107 1.20 0.96 -1.44
C LEU A 107 0.18 -0.09 -1.00
N VAL A 108 -0.76 0.28 -0.17
CA VAL A 108 -1.71 -0.64 0.48
C VAL A 108 -3.14 -0.30 0.06
N PRO A 109 -3.88 -1.23 -0.56
CA PRO A 109 -5.29 -1.02 -0.90
C PRO A 109 -6.20 -1.19 0.33
N GLY A 110 -7.41 -0.62 0.26
CA GLY A 110 -8.44 -0.82 1.27
C GLY A 110 -9.79 -0.30 0.82
N MET A 111 -10.83 -0.71 1.55
CA MET A 111 -12.22 -0.27 1.32
C MET A 111 -12.59 0.94 2.16
N GLY A 112 -11.93 1.14 3.29
CA GLY A 112 -12.15 2.26 4.21
C GLY A 112 -10.97 2.41 5.15
N PHE A 113 -10.77 3.62 5.66
CA PHE A 113 -9.62 3.97 6.49
C PHE A 113 -10.04 4.92 7.60
N VAL A 114 -9.28 4.91 8.69
CA VAL A 114 -9.40 5.89 9.76
C VAL A 114 -8.10 6.68 9.83
N GLU A 115 -8.16 7.96 10.19
CA GLU A 115 -6.97 8.84 10.26
C GLU A 115 -5.86 8.32 11.21
N THR A 116 -6.19 7.38 12.09
CA THR A 116 -5.22 6.68 12.94
C THR A 116 -4.45 5.57 12.24
N GLY A 117 -4.72 5.33 10.95
CA GLY A 117 -4.06 4.32 10.13
C GLY A 117 -4.80 2.98 10.06
N ALA A 118 -5.89 2.80 10.81
CA ALA A 118 -6.67 1.58 10.71
C ALA A 118 -7.29 1.44 9.32
N ARG A 119 -7.26 0.22 8.77
CA ARG A 119 -7.64 -0.10 7.40
C ARG A 119 -8.65 -1.25 7.37
N LEU A 120 -9.74 -1.06 6.64
CA LEU A 120 -10.71 -2.11 6.32
C LEU A 120 -10.32 -2.76 4.99
N GLY A 121 -9.89 -4.01 5.04
CA GLY A 121 -9.64 -4.83 3.85
C GLY A 121 -10.86 -5.64 3.42
N LYS A 122 -10.68 -6.52 2.43
CA LYS A 122 -11.73 -7.43 1.90
C LYS A 122 -11.89 -8.72 2.71
N GLY A 123 -11.24 -8.84 3.87
CA GLY A 123 -11.35 -10.01 4.75
C GLY A 123 -10.36 -11.15 4.42
N GLY A 124 -9.55 -11.07 3.38
CA GLY A 124 -8.55 -12.09 3.03
C GLY A 124 -7.30 -12.05 3.91
N GLY A 125 -7.01 -10.94 4.60
CA GLY A 125 -5.87 -10.74 5.49
C GLY A 125 -4.49 -10.83 4.82
N PHE A 126 -4.40 -10.77 3.49
CA PHE A 126 -3.14 -10.93 2.75
C PHE A 126 -2.11 -9.87 3.11
N TYR A 127 -2.51 -8.60 3.11
CA TYR A 127 -1.62 -7.50 3.48
C TYR A 127 -1.23 -7.55 4.96
N ASP A 128 -2.16 -7.89 5.86
CA ASP A 128 -1.86 -7.95 7.30
C ASP A 128 -0.82 -9.02 7.59
N ARG A 129 -0.96 -10.22 6.99
CA ARG A 129 0.04 -11.30 7.12
C ARG A 129 1.37 -10.93 6.47
N TYR A 130 1.35 -10.29 5.30
CA TYR A 130 2.58 -9.86 4.63
C TYR A 130 3.33 -8.83 5.48
N LEU A 131 2.65 -7.79 5.93
CA LEU A 131 3.23 -6.70 6.74
C LEU A 131 3.72 -7.18 8.12
N GLU A 132 3.12 -8.24 8.67
CA GLU A 132 3.62 -8.86 9.89
C GLU A 132 4.98 -9.53 9.70
N GLN A 133 5.18 -10.18 8.55
CA GLN A 133 6.42 -10.89 8.22
C GLN A 133 7.52 -9.96 7.68
N HIS A 134 7.14 -8.84 7.09
CA HIS A 134 8.00 -7.86 6.44
C HIS A 134 7.91 -6.49 7.14
N ALA A 135 8.16 -6.48 8.43
CA ALA A 135 8.18 -5.25 9.21
C ALA A 135 9.35 -4.34 8.78
N GLY A 136 9.09 -3.05 8.68
CA GLY A 136 10.12 -2.05 8.34
C GLY A 136 9.86 -1.30 7.04
N HIS A 137 8.87 -1.70 6.24
CA HIS A 137 8.41 -0.91 5.12
C HIS A 137 7.49 0.22 5.57
N MET A 138 7.69 1.41 5.00
CA MET A 138 6.71 2.49 5.08
C MET A 138 5.46 2.06 4.31
N THR A 139 4.30 2.13 4.95
CA THR A 139 3.02 1.75 4.34
C THR A 139 2.21 2.98 3.98
N ILE A 140 1.79 3.06 2.71
CA ILE A 140 1.07 4.21 2.15
C ILE A 140 -0.26 3.71 1.57
N ALA A 141 -1.37 4.06 2.18
CA ALA A 141 -2.68 3.78 1.62
C ALA A 141 -3.09 4.85 0.60
N LEU A 142 -3.66 4.42 -0.52
CA LEU A 142 -4.33 5.30 -1.47
C LEU A 142 -5.83 5.15 -1.26
N ALA A 143 -6.52 6.26 -1.08
CA ALA A 143 -7.95 6.28 -0.77
C ALA A 143 -8.62 7.52 -1.38
N TYR A 144 -9.91 7.42 -1.67
CA TYR A 144 -10.72 8.62 -1.88
C TYR A 144 -11.11 9.23 -0.53
N GLU A 145 -11.26 10.53 -0.45
CA GLU A 145 -11.61 11.20 0.80
C GLU A 145 -12.90 10.65 1.42
N PHE A 146 -13.87 10.21 0.62
CA PHE A 146 -15.09 9.58 1.14
C PHE A 146 -14.87 8.20 1.79
N GLN A 147 -13.71 7.57 1.59
CA GLN A 147 -13.32 6.34 2.27
C GLN A 147 -12.67 6.59 3.63
N ILE A 148 -12.45 7.87 4.02
CA ILE A 148 -11.98 8.22 5.35
C ILE A 148 -13.17 8.25 6.29
N LEU A 149 -13.19 7.30 7.21
CA LEU A 149 -14.31 7.03 8.12
C LEU A 149 -13.94 7.43 9.55
N GLY A 150 -14.95 7.69 10.39
CA GLY A 150 -14.72 7.99 11.80
C GLY A 150 -14.23 6.77 12.59
N GLU A 151 -14.76 5.59 12.27
CA GLU A 151 -14.40 4.31 12.88
C GLU A 151 -14.63 3.15 11.93
N ILE A 152 -13.87 2.08 12.11
CA ILE A 152 -14.03 0.79 11.42
C ILE A 152 -13.84 -0.35 12.42
N PRO A 153 -14.39 -1.55 12.17
CA PRO A 153 -14.03 -2.73 12.94
C PRO A 153 -12.53 -3.03 12.82
N VAL A 154 -11.86 -3.27 13.93
CA VAL A 154 -10.42 -3.60 13.98
C VAL A 154 -10.24 -4.90 14.73
N GLY A 155 -9.52 -5.84 14.13
CA GLY A 155 -9.11 -7.09 14.75
C GLY A 155 -7.70 -7.02 15.37
N PRO A 156 -7.32 -8.02 16.17
CA PRO A 156 -6.00 -8.04 16.83
C PRO A 156 -4.82 -8.23 15.87
N TYR A 157 -5.08 -8.66 14.65
CA TYR A 157 -4.05 -8.94 13.63
C TYR A 157 -3.98 -7.86 12.54
N ASP A 158 -4.91 -6.90 12.55
CA ASP A 158 -4.94 -5.84 11.54
C ASP A 158 -3.74 -4.91 11.72
N LYS A 159 -3.07 -4.60 10.60
CA LYS A 159 -1.93 -3.70 10.56
C LYS A 159 -2.37 -2.31 10.10
N ASN A 160 -2.00 -1.31 10.90
CA ASN A 160 -2.21 0.09 10.52
C ASN A 160 -1.26 0.48 9.39
N VAL A 161 -1.67 1.49 8.62
CA VAL A 161 -0.81 2.16 7.65
C VAL A 161 -0.19 3.41 8.26
N ASP A 162 0.98 3.82 7.74
CA ASP A 162 1.73 4.99 8.21
C ASP A 162 1.21 6.29 7.58
N LEU A 163 0.81 6.21 6.31
CA LEU A 163 0.27 7.33 5.55
C LEU A 163 -1.02 6.93 4.83
N ILE A 164 -1.93 7.89 4.70
CA ILE A 164 -3.08 7.79 3.79
C ILE A 164 -3.03 9.00 2.85
N VAL A 165 -3.08 8.75 1.56
CA VAL A 165 -3.10 9.79 0.52
C VAL A 165 -4.47 9.79 -0.14
N THR A 166 -5.14 10.94 -0.08
CA THR A 166 -6.41 11.16 -0.77
C THR A 166 -6.25 12.22 -1.87
N GLU A 167 -7.28 12.41 -2.68
CA GLU A 167 -7.31 13.50 -3.66
C GLU A 167 -7.27 14.89 -3.00
N LYS A 168 -7.51 14.98 -1.68
CA LYS A 168 -7.52 16.27 -0.96
C LYS A 168 -6.28 16.51 -0.12
N ARG A 169 -5.73 15.47 0.50
CA ARG A 169 -4.68 15.63 1.53
C ARG A 169 -3.83 14.37 1.73
N VAL A 170 -2.71 14.57 2.43
CA VAL A 170 -1.88 13.49 2.99
C VAL A 170 -2.11 13.45 4.50
N ILE A 171 -2.52 12.30 5.00
CA ILE A 171 -2.73 12.04 6.42
C ILE A 171 -1.55 11.23 6.93
N ARG A 172 -0.77 11.78 7.86
CA ARG A 172 0.27 11.06 8.60
C ARG A 172 -0.36 10.42 9.81
N CYS A 173 -0.48 9.09 9.78
CA CYS A 173 -1.14 8.34 10.84
C CYS A 173 -0.27 8.33 12.09
N LYS A 174 -0.88 8.59 13.23
CA LYS A 174 -0.15 8.59 14.52
C LYS A 174 -0.04 7.17 15.03
N ASP A 175 1.16 6.74 15.39
CA ASP A 175 1.40 5.50 16.11
C ASP A 175 0.56 5.43 17.39
N ARG A 176 -0.17 4.34 17.59
CA ARG A 176 -0.87 4.07 18.85
C ARG A 176 0.10 3.83 20.01
N ASP A 177 1.36 3.53 19.74
CA ASP A 177 2.37 3.19 20.75
C ASP A 177 2.97 4.40 21.49
N ALA A 178 2.66 5.63 21.09
CA ALA A 178 3.10 6.83 21.81
C ALA A 178 2.34 7.08 23.13
N GLY A 179 1.32 6.29 23.46
CA GLY A 179 0.40 6.50 24.59
C GLY A 179 0.52 5.56 25.79
N THR A 180 1.30 4.48 25.72
CA THR A 180 1.36 3.47 26.79
C THR A 180 2.75 3.33 27.43
N ARG A 181 3.41 4.44 27.73
CA ARG A 181 4.39 4.46 28.84
C ARG A 181 3.62 4.88 30.10
N ILE A 182 2.99 3.89 30.73
CA ILE A 182 2.50 4.02 32.09
C ILE A 182 3.72 4.30 32.97
N ARG A 183 3.70 5.46 33.64
CA ARG A 183 4.62 5.76 34.72
C ARG A 183 4.43 4.67 35.79
N GLU A 184 5.38 3.79 35.93
CA GLU A 184 5.55 3.05 37.18
C GLU A 184 5.96 4.10 38.24
N GLU A 185 4.99 4.53 39.03
CA GLU A 185 5.25 5.23 40.28
C GLU A 185 5.87 4.20 41.24
N GLN A 186 7.11 4.44 41.60
CA GLN A 186 7.76 3.72 42.68
C GLN A 186 7.02 4.06 44.01
N PRO A 187 6.62 3.06 44.82
CA PRO A 187 6.19 3.34 46.17
C PRO A 187 7.41 3.62 47.06
N CYS A 188 7.22 4.66 47.88
CA CYS A 188 8.12 4.95 49.01
C CYS A 188 8.19 3.82 50.04
#